data_89b4500923d8e16340aceca60fed6b96
#
_entry.id   89b4500923d8e16340aceca60fed6b96
#
_cell.length_a   1.000
_cell.length_b   1.000
_cell.length_c   1.000
_cell.angle_alpha   90.00
_cell.angle_beta   90.00
_cell.angle_gamma   90.00
#
_symmetry.space_group_name_H-M   'P 1'
#
loop_
_entity.id
_entity.type
_entity.pdbx_description
1 polymer ?
#
loop_
_entity_poly.entity_id
_entity_poly.type
_entity_poly.pdbx_seq_one_letter_code
_entity_poly.pdbx_strand_id
1 'polypeptide(L)'
;GNDVGLDELYYQFFLGEQIKVTLAGWEMELNDIAEPLNPLTSSGSGAISRFGRYNPILRAMEGTGLGINYQVNSSTNLAFAYMTNHAALPTEKNGLFNGNYAALGNVTFQPSESFGINLTYLHAYYAGAGESGVNLTGSTGSLNARRPFGNVATSANALGLETSLRINPNLIISGWVGYIRADAKVSDDSADIWNYAVSLAIPDLGGKGNLAGVIVGMPPKVTSSDVVADKGTSLHVEGFYKFQVSDNVSITPGLFMIMNPEHNDS
;
A
#
# COMPACT_ATOMS: atom_id res chain seq x y z
N GLY A 1 3.38 7.84 -28.83
CA GLY A 1 2.11 7.26 -29.27
C GLY A 1 0.95 7.97 -28.61
N ASN A 2 -0.18 8.06 -29.30
CA ASN A 2 -1.42 8.62 -28.75
C ASN A 2 -2.37 7.47 -28.33
N ASP A 3 -1.82 6.43 -27.68
CA ASP A 3 -2.60 5.30 -27.26
C ASP A 3 -3.30 5.65 -25.93
N VAL A 4 -4.63 5.47 -25.90
CA VAL A 4 -5.41 5.53 -24.67
C VAL A 4 -5.41 4.13 -24.09
N GLY A 5 -4.72 3.96 -22.97
CA GLY A 5 -4.73 2.71 -22.20
C GLY A 5 -5.90 2.68 -21.21
N LEU A 6 -6.39 1.47 -20.92
CA LEU A 6 -7.29 1.24 -19.80
C LEU A 6 -6.43 1.21 -18.52
N ASP A 7 -6.71 2.10 -17.57
CA ASP A 7 -5.99 2.19 -16.30
C ASP A 7 -6.56 1.17 -15.31
N GLU A 8 -7.87 1.26 -15.04
CA GLU A 8 -8.57 0.34 -14.15
C GLU A 8 -9.91 -0.08 -14.74
N LEU A 9 -10.33 -1.33 -14.48
CA LEU A 9 -11.65 -1.83 -14.83
C LEU A 9 -12.22 -2.65 -13.68
N TYR A 10 -13.25 -2.14 -13.02
CA TYR A 10 -13.97 -2.87 -12.00
C TYR A 10 -15.48 -2.57 -12.05
N TYR A 11 -16.25 -3.49 -11.48
CA TYR A 11 -17.68 -3.34 -11.27
C TYR A 11 -17.99 -3.43 -9.78
N GLN A 12 -18.71 -2.44 -9.27
CA GLN A 12 -19.12 -2.39 -7.86
C GLN A 12 -20.64 -2.46 -7.72
N PHE A 13 -21.11 -3.25 -6.77
CA PHE A 13 -22.52 -3.32 -6.42
C PHE A 13 -22.71 -3.58 -4.93
N PHE A 14 -23.92 -3.29 -4.45
CA PHE A 14 -24.25 -3.48 -3.06
C PHE A 14 -25.19 -4.68 -2.89
N LEU A 15 -24.93 -5.48 -1.85
CA LEU A 15 -25.84 -6.50 -1.34
C LEU A 15 -26.43 -5.97 -0.03
N GLY A 16 -27.66 -5.45 -0.11
CA GLY A 16 -28.25 -4.67 0.97
C GLY A 16 -27.53 -3.35 1.17
N GLU A 17 -27.58 -2.82 2.40
CA GLU A 17 -26.99 -1.51 2.75
C GLU A 17 -25.57 -1.61 3.31
N GLN A 18 -25.12 -2.81 3.69
CA GLN A 18 -23.90 -3.01 4.47
C GLN A 18 -22.76 -3.65 3.68
N ILE A 19 -23.04 -4.34 2.58
CA ILE A 19 -22.02 -5.09 1.85
C ILE A 19 -21.80 -4.45 0.48
N LYS A 20 -20.59 -3.96 0.24
CA LYS A 20 -20.11 -3.54 -1.08
C LYS A 20 -19.23 -4.64 -1.66
N VAL A 21 -19.56 -5.11 -2.85
CA VAL A 21 -18.79 -6.10 -3.61
C VAL A 21 -18.13 -5.39 -4.79
N THR A 22 -16.84 -5.64 -4.98
CA THR A 22 -16.04 -5.13 -6.10
C THR A 22 -15.50 -6.30 -6.90
N LEU A 23 -15.84 -6.38 -8.17
CA LEU A 23 -15.27 -7.34 -9.13
C LEU A 23 -14.32 -6.60 -10.04
N ALA A 24 -13.03 -6.89 -9.94
CA ALA A 24 -12.00 -6.28 -10.77
C ALA A 24 -11.63 -7.15 -11.97
N GLY A 25 -11.65 -6.57 -13.14
CA GLY A 25 -11.16 -7.18 -14.36
C GLY A 25 -9.73 -6.77 -14.69
N TRP A 26 -9.28 -5.60 -14.23
CA TRP A 26 -7.97 -5.05 -14.57
C TRP A 26 -7.47 -4.04 -13.53
N GLU A 27 -6.20 -4.15 -13.11
CA GLU A 27 -5.38 -3.18 -12.35
C GLU A 27 -6.01 -2.59 -11.06
N MET A 28 -6.93 -3.30 -10.39
CA MET A 28 -7.37 -2.91 -9.05
C MET A 28 -6.24 -3.09 -8.03
N GLU A 29 -6.06 -2.14 -7.14
CA GLU A 29 -5.08 -2.21 -6.05
C GLU A 29 -5.75 -2.66 -4.73
N LEU A 30 -4.98 -3.23 -3.80
CA LEU A 30 -5.50 -3.68 -2.50
C LEU A 30 -6.03 -2.53 -1.63
N ASN A 31 -5.47 -1.31 -1.79
CA ASN A 31 -5.94 -0.11 -1.10
C ASN A 31 -7.31 0.39 -1.60
N ASP A 32 -7.81 -0.07 -2.75
CA ASP A 32 -9.18 0.23 -3.22
C ASP A 32 -10.23 -0.53 -2.40
N ILE A 33 -9.79 -1.59 -1.73
CA ILE A 33 -10.63 -2.42 -0.86
C ILE A 33 -10.34 -2.15 0.61
N ALA A 34 -9.06 -2.17 1.03
CA ALA A 34 -8.61 -1.80 2.37
C ALA A 34 -8.17 -0.33 2.37
N GLU A 35 -9.12 0.57 2.49
CA GLU A 35 -8.90 2.01 2.38
C GLU A 35 -7.97 2.52 3.49
N PRO A 36 -6.84 3.18 3.16
CA PRO A 36 -5.93 3.74 4.15
C PRO A 36 -6.55 4.90 4.93
N LEU A 37 -6.13 5.06 6.19
CA LEU A 37 -6.55 6.18 7.05
C LEU A 37 -5.70 7.44 6.87
N ASN A 38 -4.54 7.34 6.21
CA ASN A 38 -3.68 8.48 5.92
C ASN A 38 -4.38 9.49 5.00
N PRO A 39 -4.58 10.76 5.40
CA PRO A 39 -5.25 11.75 4.56
C PRO A 39 -4.42 12.19 3.33
N LEU A 40 -3.18 11.72 3.22
CA LEU A 40 -2.23 12.10 2.17
C LEU A 40 -2.13 11.07 1.01
N THR A 41 -3.10 10.15 0.90
CA THR A 41 -3.06 9.01 -0.05
C THR A 41 -3.26 9.40 -1.51
N SER A 42 -3.93 10.53 -1.78
CA SER A 42 -4.35 10.90 -3.13
C SER A 42 -3.18 11.13 -4.08
N SER A 43 -3.21 10.47 -5.24
CA SER A 43 -2.26 10.74 -6.32
C SER A 43 -2.48 12.14 -6.91
N GLY A 44 -1.40 12.92 -6.98
CA GLY A 44 -1.43 14.28 -7.55
C GLY A 44 -1.97 15.37 -6.62
N SER A 45 -2.63 15.04 -5.49
CA SER A 45 -3.13 16.01 -4.51
C SER A 45 -2.80 15.67 -3.06
N GLY A 46 -1.96 14.66 -2.85
CA GLY A 46 -1.42 14.21 -1.57
C GLY A 46 0.09 13.99 -1.69
N ALA A 47 0.59 12.96 -1.01
CA ALA A 47 2.00 12.58 -1.06
C ALA A 47 2.46 12.29 -2.49
N ILE A 48 3.63 12.83 -2.84
CA ILE A 48 4.18 12.69 -4.20
C ILE A 48 4.92 11.37 -4.40
N SER A 49 5.48 10.79 -3.33
CA SER A 49 6.15 9.49 -3.39
C SER A 49 5.17 8.32 -3.21
N ARG A 50 5.49 7.16 -3.79
CA ARG A 50 4.73 5.92 -3.55
C ARG A 50 4.71 5.54 -2.07
N PHE A 51 5.84 5.71 -1.38
CA PHE A 51 5.98 5.36 0.04
C PHE A 51 5.13 6.27 0.92
N GLY A 52 5.09 7.58 0.68
CA GLY A 52 4.39 8.55 1.52
C GLY A 52 2.87 8.44 1.52
N ARG A 53 2.27 7.70 0.59
CA ARG A 53 0.81 7.61 0.46
C ARG A 53 0.19 6.68 1.50
N TYR A 54 0.69 5.46 1.66
CA TYR A 54 0.15 4.44 2.57
C TYR A 54 1.14 3.29 2.78
N ASN A 55 0.79 2.40 3.72
CA ASN A 55 1.62 1.27 4.09
C ASN A 55 1.94 0.39 2.86
N PRO A 56 3.22 0.17 2.54
CA PRO A 56 3.66 -0.65 1.41
C PRO A 56 3.09 -2.08 1.31
N ILE A 57 2.62 -2.67 2.42
CA ILE A 57 1.98 -4.00 2.38
C ILE A 57 0.75 -4.03 1.47
N LEU A 58 0.03 -2.91 1.33
CA LEU A 58 -1.12 -2.78 0.44
C LEU A 58 -0.74 -2.70 -1.05
N ARG A 59 0.57 -2.69 -1.36
CA ARG A 59 1.10 -2.69 -2.73
C ARG A 59 1.60 -4.06 -3.19
N ALA A 60 1.37 -5.10 -2.38
CA ALA A 60 1.86 -6.44 -2.67
C ALA A 60 1.24 -7.06 -3.94
N MET A 61 0.04 -6.63 -4.33
CA MET A 61 -0.64 -7.15 -5.52
C MET A 61 -1.57 -6.10 -6.09
N GLU A 62 -1.60 -6.03 -7.41
CA GLU A 62 -2.57 -5.30 -8.22
C GLU A 62 -3.04 -6.23 -9.35
N GLY A 63 -4.26 -6.03 -9.88
CA GLY A 63 -4.73 -6.78 -11.03
C GLY A 63 -6.21 -7.16 -10.99
N THR A 64 -6.50 -8.43 -11.29
CA THR A 64 -7.85 -8.99 -11.34
C THR A 64 -8.23 -9.61 -10.00
N GLY A 65 -9.47 -9.45 -9.55
CA GLY A 65 -9.88 -10.05 -8.30
C GLY A 65 -11.26 -9.70 -7.79
N LEU A 66 -11.46 -10.02 -6.51
CA LEU A 66 -12.69 -9.77 -5.76
C LEU A 66 -12.34 -8.99 -4.49
N GLY A 67 -13.11 -7.94 -4.22
CA GLY A 67 -13.11 -7.23 -2.95
C GLY A 67 -14.50 -7.24 -2.31
N ILE A 68 -14.55 -7.33 -0.98
CA ILE A 68 -15.77 -7.25 -0.18
C ILE A 68 -15.52 -6.30 0.98
N ASN A 69 -16.34 -5.26 1.09
CA ASN A 69 -16.40 -4.41 2.27
C ASN A 69 -17.72 -4.65 3.00
N TYR A 70 -17.66 -4.94 4.30
CA TYR A 70 -18.81 -5.13 5.16
C TYR A 70 -18.83 -4.09 6.26
N GLN A 71 -19.79 -3.19 6.20
CA GLN A 71 -20.05 -2.18 7.24
C GLN A 71 -20.80 -2.84 8.39
N VAL A 72 -20.07 -3.26 9.44
CA VAL A 72 -20.66 -3.95 10.62
C VAL A 72 -21.57 -2.98 11.38
N ASN A 73 -21.12 -1.76 11.58
CA ASN A 73 -21.84 -0.65 12.19
C ASN A 73 -21.21 0.69 11.77
N SER A 74 -21.68 1.81 12.28
CA SER A 74 -21.19 3.15 11.92
C SER A 74 -19.69 3.38 12.19
N SER A 75 -19.07 2.54 13.02
CA SER A 75 -17.66 2.71 13.43
C SER A 75 -16.74 1.59 12.95
N THR A 76 -17.28 0.49 12.43
CA THR A 76 -16.49 -0.71 12.12
C THR A 76 -16.76 -1.20 10.72
N ASN A 77 -15.71 -1.31 9.92
CA ASN A 77 -15.72 -1.91 8.60
C ASN A 77 -14.76 -3.12 8.56
N LEU A 78 -15.19 -4.18 7.89
CA LEU A 78 -14.36 -5.32 7.54
C LEU A 78 -14.16 -5.33 6.03
N ALA A 79 -12.92 -5.49 5.59
CA ALA A 79 -12.61 -5.62 4.17
C ALA A 79 -11.87 -6.93 3.89
N PHE A 80 -12.23 -7.58 2.81
CA PHE A 80 -11.60 -8.80 2.31
C PHE A 80 -11.29 -8.61 0.84
N ALA A 81 -10.12 -9.06 0.41
CA ALA A 81 -9.75 -9.06 -1.01
C ALA A 81 -9.00 -10.33 -1.39
N TYR A 82 -9.21 -10.77 -2.60
CA TYR A 82 -8.37 -11.73 -3.30
C TYR A 82 -8.00 -11.14 -4.66
N MET A 83 -6.73 -11.03 -4.94
CA MET A 83 -6.21 -10.48 -6.19
C MET A 83 -5.11 -11.34 -6.79
N THR A 84 -5.02 -11.32 -8.10
CA THR A 84 -3.98 -11.97 -8.88
C THR A 84 -3.61 -11.09 -10.07
N ASN A 85 -2.34 -11.00 -10.33
CA ASN A 85 -1.87 -10.39 -11.57
C ASN A 85 -1.88 -11.40 -12.71
N HIS A 86 -1.95 -11.30 -13.87
CA HIS A 86 -1.92 -12.33 -14.94
C HIS A 86 -3.05 -13.36 -14.92
N ALA A 87 -4.23 -12.99 -14.43
CA ALA A 87 -5.41 -13.86 -14.41
C ALA A 87 -5.79 -14.40 -15.80
N ALA A 88 -5.60 -13.59 -16.84
CA ALA A 88 -5.97 -13.91 -18.22
C ALA A 88 -4.92 -14.74 -18.99
N LEU A 89 -3.74 -14.99 -18.42
CA LEU A 89 -2.68 -15.74 -19.10
C LEU A 89 -2.88 -17.26 -18.94
N PRO A 90 -3.14 -18.01 -20.01
CA PRO A 90 -3.37 -19.46 -19.94
C PRO A 90 -2.05 -20.23 -19.99
N THR A 91 -1.05 -19.81 -19.24
CA THR A 91 0.28 -20.40 -19.17
C THR A 91 0.58 -20.93 -17.78
N GLU A 92 1.57 -21.82 -17.65
CA GLU A 92 1.98 -22.38 -16.38
C GLU A 92 2.37 -21.26 -15.38
N LYS A 93 1.98 -21.40 -14.12
CA LYS A 93 2.21 -20.45 -13.02
C LYS A 93 1.54 -19.09 -13.22
N ASN A 94 0.47 -19.03 -13.99
CA ASN A 94 -0.41 -17.89 -14.18
C ASN A 94 -1.88 -18.29 -14.02
N GLY A 95 -2.80 -17.34 -14.19
CA GLY A 95 -4.24 -17.55 -14.03
C GLY A 95 -4.73 -17.24 -12.62
N LEU A 96 -6.04 -17.39 -12.40
CA LEU A 96 -6.72 -16.96 -11.17
C LEU A 96 -6.21 -17.65 -9.89
N PHE A 97 -5.78 -18.92 -9.97
CA PHE A 97 -5.46 -19.70 -8.76
C PHE A 97 -4.11 -20.45 -8.85
N ASN A 98 -3.39 -20.31 -9.95
CA ASN A 98 -2.16 -21.05 -10.18
C ASN A 98 -0.91 -20.16 -10.32
N GLY A 99 -1.08 -18.86 -10.21
CA GLY A 99 -0.03 -17.84 -10.33
C GLY A 99 0.18 -17.05 -9.04
N ASN A 100 0.67 -15.84 -9.21
CA ASN A 100 0.82 -14.90 -8.13
C ASN A 100 -0.56 -14.50 -7.60
N TYR A 101 -0.71 -14.43 -6.29
CA TYR A 101 -1.93 -13.93 -5.66
C TYR A 101 -1.66 -13.25 -4.33
N ALA A 102 -2.61 -12.44 -3.89
CA ALA A 102 -2.68 -11.93 -2.54
C ALA A 102 -4.11 -12.08 -2.00
N ALA A 103 -4.22 -12.51 -0.74
CA ALA A 103 -5.46 -12.54 0.03
C ALA A 103 -5.31 -11.62 1.23
N LEU A 104 -6.25 -10.69 1.39
CA LEU A 104 -6.22 -9.65 2.41
C LEU A 104 -7.46 -9.73 3.30
N GLY A 105 -7.27 -9.56 4.60
CA GLY A 105 -8.29 -9.24 5.58
C GLY A 105 -7.93 -7.96 6.31
N ASN A 106 -8.89 -7.07 6.46
CA ASN A 106 -8.69 -5.77 7.10
C ASN A 106 -9.85 -5.45 8.05
N VAL A 107 -9.52 -4.83 9.17
CA VAL A 107 -10.48 -4.30 10.14
C VAL A 107 -10.19 -2.82 10.35
N THR A 108 -11.14 -1.97 10.00
CA THR A 108 -11.09 -0.54 10.30
C THR A 108 -12.05 -0.22 11.44
N PHE A 109 -11.55 0.40 12.49
CA PHE A 109 -12.34 0.92 13.59
C PHE A 109 -12.17 2.43 13.68
N GLN A 110 -13.25 3.16 13.41
CA GLN A 110 -13.30 4.62 13.39
C GLN A 110 -14.52 5.10 14.17
N PRO A 111 -14.43 5.18 15.53
CA PRO A 111 -15.54 5.54 16.38
C PRO A 111 -15.93 7.02 16.28
N SER A 112 -15.09 7.84 15.69
CA SER A 112 -15.33 9.27 15.44
C SER A 112 -14.55 9.76 14.23
N GLU A 113 -14.89 10.92 13.70
CA GLU A 113 -14.12 11.59 12.65
C GLU A 113 -12.69 11.99 13.10
N SER A 114 -12.44 11.98 14.40
CA SER A 114 -11.16 12.42 14.98
C SER A 114 -10.18 11.27 15.20
N PHE A 115 -10.63 10.01 15.21
CA PHE A 115 -9.77 8.85 15.48
C PHE A 115 -10.14 7.66 14.64
N GLY A 116 -9.14 7.06 14.05
CA GLY A 116 -9.25 5.79 13.32
C GLY A 116 -8.03 4.90 13.57
N ILE A 117 -8.28 3.60 13.59
CA ILE A 117 -7.28 2.54 13.62
C ILE A 117 -7.63 1.49 12.59
N ASN A 118 -6.62 0.98 11.91
CA ASN A 118 -6.74 0.01 10.83
C ASN A 118 -5.74 -1.12 11.05
N LEU A 119 -6.23 -2.35 11.06
CA LEU A 119 -5.41 -3.55 11.19
C LEU A 119 -5.58 -4.40 9.92
N THR A 120 -4.48 -4.70 9.26
CA THR A 120 -4.43 -5.47 8.02
C THR A 120 -3.60 -6.73 8.21
N TYR A 121 -4.13 -7.87 7.76
CA TYR A 121 -3.38 -9.08 7.49
C TYR A 121 -3.43 -9.38 5.99
N LEU A 122 -2.28 -9.76 5.44
CA LEU A 122 -2.17 -10.12 4.03
C LEU A 122 -1.32 -11.39 3.89
N HIS A 123 -1.80 -12.32 3.10
CA HIS A 123 -1.01 -13.45 2.61
C HIS A 123 -0.82 -13.31 1.11
N ALA A 124 0.45 -13.35 0.65
CA ALA A 124 0.78 -13.30 -0.75
C ALA A 124 1.65 -14.50 -1.17
N TYR A 125 1.49 -14.91 -2.41
CA TYR A 125 2.34 -15.90 -3.05
C TYR A 125 2.80 -15.38 -4.41
N TYR A 126 4.06 -15.59 -4.71
CA TYR A 126 4.69 -15.28 -6.00
C TYR A 126 5.31 -16.54 -6.54
N ALA A 127 4.99 -16.90 -7.77
CA ALA A 127 5.49 -18.10 -8.42
C ALA A 127 6.99 -18.02 -8.80
N GLY A 128 7.57 -16.82 -8.74
CA GLY A 128 8.99 -16.57 -8.98
C GLY A 128 9.44 -16.66 -10.43
N ALA A 129 8.60 -17.19 -11.29
CA ALA A 129 8.86 -17.28 -12.73
C ALA A 129 7.80 -16.46 -13.47
N GLY A 130 8.12 -16.00 -14.70
CA GLY A 130 7.20 -15.20 -15.51
C GLY A 130 7.52 -13.72 -15.52
N GLU A 131 6.64 -12.94 -16.13
CA GLU A 131 6.87 -11.52 -16.42
C GLU A 131 6.86 -10.63 -15.17
N SER A 132 6.10 -10.96 -14.12
CA SER A 132 5.93 -10.09 -12.94
C SER A 132 7.00 -10.25 -11.87
N GLY A 133 7.69 -11.38 -11.82
CA GLY A 133 8.68 -11.65 -10.76
C GLY A 133 8.10 -11.59 -9.33
N VAL A 134 8.98 -11.43 -8.34
CA VAL A 134 8.63 -11.21 -6.93
C VAL A 134 8.67 -9.73 -6.62
N ASN A 135 7.61 -9.19 -6.02
CA ASN A 135 7.52 -7.78 -5.62
C ASN A 135 6.70 -7.61 -4.33
N LEU A 136 7.29 -7.92 -3.18
CA LEU A 136 6.62 -7.94 -1.88
C LEU A 136 6.17 -6.55 -1.38
N THR A 137 6.80 -5.48 -1.86
CA THR A 137 6.67 -4.12 -1.31
C THR A 137 6.17 -3.09 -2.32
N GLY A 138 5.68 -3.53 -3.48
CA GLY A 138 5.20 -2.64 -4.55
C GLY A 138 6.25 -1.64 -5.03
N SER A 139 7.50 -2.08 -5.15
CA SER A 139 8.62 -1.26 -5.60
C SER A 139 8.96 -0.08 -4.68
N THR A 140 8.72 -0.24 -3.37
CA THR A 140 9.21 0.68 -2.33
C THR A 140 10.27 -0.01 -1.47
N GLY A 141 11.16 0.78 -0.83
CA GLY A 141 12.25 0.25 -0.01
C GLY A 141 13.42 -0.30 -0.82
N SER A 142 14.22 -1.17 -0.20
CA SER A 142 15.38 -1.77 -0.84
C SER A 142 14.99 -2.84 -1.86
N LEU A 143 15.92 -3.15 -2.74
CA LEU A 143 15.79 -4.27 -3.66
C LEU A 143 15.68 -5.60 -2.90
N ASN A 144 16.41 -5.73 -1.78
CA ASN A 144 16.33 -6.90 -0.90
C ASN A 144 14.93 -7.03 -0.28
N ALA A 145 14.31 -5.94 0.18
CA ALA A 145 12.95 -5.96 0.72
C ALA A 145 11.91 -6.33 -0.36
N ARG A 146 12.12 -5.89 -1.59
CA ARG A 146 11.23 -6.21 -2.70
C ARG A 146 11.28 -7.69 -3.09
N ARG A 147 12.47 -8.30 -3.11
CA ARG A 147 12.71 -9.70 -3.53
C ARG A 147 13.87 -10.33 -2.77
N PRO A 148 13.66 -10.71 -1.50
CA PRO A 148 14.75 -11.12 -0.60
C PRO A 148 15.50 -12.38 -1.05
N PHE A 149 14.87 -13.19 -1.88
CA PHE A 149 15.45 -14.43 -2.43
C PHE A 149 15.61 -14.37 -3.96
N GLY A 150 15.56 -13.15 -4.55
CA GLY A 150 15.51 -12.99 -6.01
C GLY A 150 14.14 -13.36 -6.60
N ASN A 151 14.14 -13.91 -7.81
CA ASN A 151 12.91 -14.31 -8.51
C ASN A 151 12.60 -15.82 -8.35
N VAL A 152 12.64 -16.32 -7.13
CA VAL A 152 12.21 -17.68 -6.80
C VAL A 152 10.82 -17.68 -6.18
N ALA A 153 10.13 -18.81 -6.23
CA ALA A 153 8.82 -18.92 -5.62
C ALA A 153 8.87 -18.54 -4.15
N THR A 154 8.06 -17.56 -3.76
CA THR A 154 8.09 -16.93 -2.42
C THR A 154 6.67 -16.77 -1.89
N SER A 155 6.42 -17.15 -0.64
CA SER A 155 5.22 -16.75 0.09
C SER A 155 5.56 -15.66 1.10
N ALA A 156 4.59 -14.81 1.40
CA ALA A 156 4.74 -13.77 2.39
C ALA A 156 3.48 -13.64 3.25
N ASN A 157 3.68 -13.44 4.55
CA ASN A 157 2.62 -13.06 5.47
C ASN A 157 2.94 -11.65 5.98
N ALA A 158 2.00 -10.73 5.86
CA ALA A 158 2.19 -9.35 6.27
C ALA A 158 1.15 -8.91 7.28
N LEU A 159 1.59 -8.10 8.24
CA LEU A 159 0.76 -7.43 9.23
C LEU A 159 0.98 -5.92 9.10
N GLY A 160 -0.10 -5.17 9.08
CA GLY A 160 -0.10 -3.71 9.05
C GLY A 160 -0.98 -3.14 10.13
N LEU A 161 -0.46 -2.13 10.81
CA LEU A 161 -1.21 -1.28 11.72
C LEU A 161 -1.12 0.15 11.21
N GLU A 162 -2.26 0.82 11.11
CA GLU A 162 -2.34 2.23 10.74
C GLU A 162 -3.24 2.96 11.72
N THR A 163 -2.93 4.20 12.02
CA THR A 163 -3.76 5.07 12.85
C THR A 163 -3.79 6.48 12.28
N SER A 164 -4.91 7.16 12.51
CA SER A 164 -5.09 8.58 12.19
C SER A 164 -5.78 9.28 13.34
N LEU A 165 -5.24 10.44 13.72
CA LEU A 165 -5.73 11.27 14.82
C LEU A 165 -5.86 12.73 14.35
N ARG A 166 -7.09 13.21 14.25
CA ARG A 166 -7.40 14.62 14.02
C ARG A 166 -7.38 15.38 15.34
N ILE A 167 -6.32 16.14 15.58
CA ILE A 167 -6.13 16.96 16.80
C ILE A 167 -7.11 18.14 16.82
N ASN A 168 -7.32 18.73 15.65
CA ASN A 168 -8.28 19.80 15.40
C ASN A 168 -8.61 19.84 13.89
N PRO A 169 -9.54 20.69 13.42
CA PRO A 169 -9.91 20.74 11.99
C PRO A 169 -8.74 20.94 11.03
N ASN A 170 -7.66 21.60 11.47
CA ASN A 170 -6.52 21.98 10.66
C ASN A 170 -5.25 21.14 10.94
N LEU A 171 -5.34 20.09 11.76
CA LEU A 171 -4.18 19.29 12.11
C LEU A 171 -4.54 17.81 12.27
N ILE A 172 -3.97 16.97 11.42
CA ILE A 172 -4.12 15.52 11.47
C ILE A 172 -2.73 14.89 11.55
N ILE A 173 -2.55 13.97 12.49
CA ILE A 173 -1.36 13.12 12.61
C ILE A 173 -1.78 11.71 12.25
N SER A 174 -1.06 11.07 11.34
CA SER A 174 -1.29 9.69 10.95
C SER A 174 0.03 8.92 10.91
N GLY A 175 -0.05 7.62 10.92
CA GLY A 175 1.14 6.79 10.78
C GLY A 175 0.79 5.33 10.61
N TRP A 176 1.78 4.57 10.16
CA TRP A 176 1.68 3.14 10.00
C TRP A 176 2.96 2.41 10.38
N VAL A 177 2.80 1.14 10.67
CA VAL A 177 3.87 0.16 10.71
C VAL A 177 3.46 -1.06 9.89
N GLY A 178 4.38 -1.60 9.12
CA GLY A 178 4.21 -2.83 8.35
C GLY A 178 5.32 -3.82 8.65
N TYR A 179 4.93 -5.08 8.79
CA TYR A 179 5.83 -6.21 8.94
C TYR A 179 5.49 -7.26 7.89
N ILE A 180 6.51 -7.82 7.25
CA ILE A 180 6.38 -8.90 6.29
C ILE A 180 7.35 -10.01 6.68
N ARG A 181 6.84 -11.22 6.85
CA ARG A 181 7.62 -12.45 6.87
C ARG A 181 7.54 -13.09 5.50
N ALA A 182 8.69 -13.21 4.84
CA ALA A 182 8.83 -13.89 3.55
C ALA A 182 9.52 -15.24 3.73
N ASP A 183 9.06 -16.26 3.01
CA ASP A 183 9.62 -17.60 3.00
C ASP A 183 9.83 -18.07 1.57
N ALA A 184 11.04 -18.49 1.22
CA ALA A 184 11.34 -19.10 -0.07
C ALA A 184 10.68 -20.48 -0.16
N LYS A 185 10.15 -20.83 -1.36
CA LYS A 185 9.51 -22.16 -1.55
C LYS A 185 10.46 -23.19 -2.15
N VAL A 186 11.65 -22.78 -2.48
CA VAL A 186 12.70 -23.66 -3.08
C VAL A 186 13.80 -24.00 -2.07
N SER A 187 13.78 -23.39 -0.89
CA SER A 187 14.71 -23.61 0.24
C SER A 187 13.99 -23.28 1.55
N ASP A 188 14.65 -23.47 2.69
CA ASP A 188 14.15 -23.08 4.02
C ASP A 188 14.48 -21.62 4.39
N ASP A 189 14.97 -20.82 3.42
CA ASP A 189 15.35 -19.43 3.63
C ASP A 189 14.15 -18.54 3.94
N SER A 190 14.34 -17.62 4.86
CA SER A 190 13.35 -16.67 5.32
C SER A 190 13.90 -15.26 5.45
N ALA A 191 13.00 -14.27 5.47
CA ALA A 191 13.36 -12.87 5.67
C ALA A 191 12.27 -12.12 6.42
N ASP A 192 12.68 -11.22 7.31
CA ASP A 192 11.83 -10.29 8.04
C ASP A 192 12.02 -8.88 7.50
N ILE A 193 10.92 -8.24 7.10
CA ILE A 193 10.93 -6.92 6.47
C ILE A 193 10.03 -5.99 7.27
N TRP A 194 10.54 -4.82 7.63
CA TRP A 194 9.81 -3.80 8.38
C TRP A 194 9.76 -2.49 7.61
N ASN A 195 8.67 -1.76 7.79
CA ASN A 195 8.53 -0.37 7.37
C ASN A 195 7.67 0.40 8.37
N TYR A 196 7.85 1.71 8.43
CA TYR A 196 6.98 2.60 9.21
C TYR A 196 7.06 4.02 8.68
N ALA A 197 5.99 4.79 8.88
CA ALA A 197 6.02 6.23 8.68
C ALA A 197 5.06 6.94 9.63
N VAL A 198 5.36 8.23 9.84
CA VAL A 198 4.48 9.20 10.48
C VAL A 198 4.23 10.32 9.48
N SER A 199 3.00 10.78 9.40
CA SER A 199 2.60 11.91 8.56
C SER A 199 1.89 12.97 9.36
N LEU A 200 2.08 14.22 8.93
CA LEU A 200 1.40 15.40 9.41
C LEU A 200 0.66 16.03 8.23
N ALA A 201 -0.65 16.20 8.36
CA ALA A 201 -1.48 16.90 7.39
C ALA A 201 -2.06 18.17 8.02
N ILE A 202 -1.99 19.26 7.27
CA ILE A 202 -2.52 20.58 7.67
C ILE A 202 -3.51 21.03 6.59
N PRO A 203 -4.79 20.59 6.69
CA PRO A 203 -5.85 21.04 5.79
C PRO A 203 -6.08 22.55 5.88
N ASP A 204 -6.49 23.10 4.76
CA ASP A 204 -6.87 24.52 4.61
C ASP A 204 -5.77 25.54 4.99
N LEU A 205 -4.50 25.12 5.00
CA LEU A 205 -3.38 26.01 5.28
C LEU A 205 -3.30 27.13 4.22
N GLY A 206 -3.49 28.38 4.64
CA GLY A 206 -3.46 29.55 3.77
C GLY A 206 -4.69 29.74 2.86
N GLY A 207 -5.68 28.82 2.91
CA GLY A 207 -6.93 28.96 2.17
C GLY A 207 -7.69 27.64 2.07
N LYS A 208 -9.01 27.73 1.90
CA LYS A 208 -9.90 26.57 1.79
C LYS A 208 -9.50 25.66 0.59
N GLY A 209 -9.41 24.37 0.84
CA GLY A 209 -9.04 23.36 -0.15
C GLY A 209 -7.53 23.13 -0.30
N ASN A 210 -6.69 23.99 0.28
CA ASN A 210 -5.25 23.77 0.34
C ASN A 210 -4.91 22.60 1.30
N LEU A 211 -3.74 22.00 1.14
CA LEU A 211 -3.25 20.95 2.03
C LEU A 211 -1.73 20.99 2.09
N ALA A 212 -1.17 21.17 3.28
CA ALA A 212 0.25 20.90 3.48
C ALA A 212 0.43 19.51 4.09
N GLY A 213 1.47 18.79 3.66
CA GLY A 213 1.80 17.47 4.17
C GLY A 213 3.29 17.31 4.41
N VAL A 214 3.63 16.63 5.50
CA VAL A 214 5.00 16.18 5.82
C VAL A 214 4.94 14.71 6.17
N ILE A 215 5.83 13.91 5.60
CA ILE A 215 5.97 12.47 5.87
C ILE A 215 7.41 12.17 6.23
N VAL A 216 7.60 11.40 7.30
CA VAL A 216 8.91 10.88 7.70
C VAL A 216 8.76 9.39 8.02
N GLY A 217 9.66 8.57 7.48
CA GLY A 217 9.58 7.13 7.74
C GLY A 217 10.76 6.33 7.21
N MET A 218 10.74 5.07 7.55
CA MET A 218 11.67 4.06 7.04
C MET A 218 10.94 3.23 5.97
N PRO A 219 11.32 3.34 4.70
CA PRO A 219 10.84 2.45 3.65
C PRO A 219 11.15 0.99 3.98
N PRO A 220 10.50 0.02 3.32
CA PRO A 220 10.72 -1.40 3.57
C PRO A 220 12.19 -1.79 3.61
N LYS A 221 12.59 -2.41 4.72
CA LYS A 221 13.95 -2.83 5.06
C LYS A 221 13.97 -4.30 5.45
N VAL A 222 14.90 -5.08 4.92
CA VAL A 222 15.19 -6.43 5.42
C VAL A 222 16.00 -6.31 6.70
N THR A 223 15.38 -6.60 7.83
CA THR A 223 16.02 -6.52 9.15
C THR A 223 16.71 -7.81 9.56
N SER A 224 16.23 -8.96 9.05
CA SER A 224 16.81 -10.28 9.23
C SER A 224 16.56 -11.12 7.98
N SER A 225 17.52 -11.92 7.55
CA SER A 225 17.39 -12.84 6.44
C SER A 225 18.48 -13.91 6.47
N ASP A 226 18.12 -15.13 6.03
CA ASP A 226 19.07 -16.22 5.83
C ASP A 226 19.95 -16.01 4.58
N VAL A 227 19.59 -15.07 3.69
CA VAL A 227 20.34 -14.78 2.46
C VAL A 227 21.06 -13.44 2.57
N VAL A 228 20.32 -12.31 2.62
CA VAL A 228 20.89 -10.95 2.68
C VAL A 228 19.98 -10.05 3.50
N ALA A 229 20.52 -9.45 4.56
CA ALA A 229 19.88 -8.36 5.29
C ALA A 229 20.45 -7.00 4.87
N ASP A 230 19.63 -5.94 4.98
CA ASP A 230 20.06 -4.58 4.72
C ASP A 230 20.94 -4.06 5.88
N LYS A 231 22.10 -3.49 5.56
CA LYS A 231 23.11 -3.12 6.56
C LYS A 231 22.83 -1.80 7.25
N GLY A 232 22.38 -0.80 6.49
CA GLY A 232 22.05 0.53 6.99
C GLY A 232 20.56 0.76 7.15
N THR A 233 20.16 2.01 7.37
CA THR A 233 18.76 2.39 7.47
C THR A 233 18.49 3.63 6.62
N SER A 234 17.59 3.49 5.63
CA SER A 234 17.08 4.62 4.87
C SER A 234 16.13 5.45 5.73
N LEU A 235 16.22 6.76 5.62
CA LEU A 235 15.22 7.68 6.12
C LEU A 235 14.59 8.42 4.94
N HIS A 236 13.29 8.27 4.77
CA HIS A 236 12.50 9.02 3.82
C HIS A 236 11.92 10.25 4.50
N VAL A 237 12.16 11.43 3.93
CA VAL A 237 11.56 12.70 4.37
C VAL A 237 10.90 13.33 3.16
N GLU A 238 9.62 13.66 3.26
CA GLU A 238 8.84 14.25 2.19
C GLU A 238 8.03 15.43 2.72
N GLY A 239 7.93 16.48 1.91
CA GLY A 239 7.07 17.61 2.16
C GLY A 239 6.41 18.09 0.87
N PHE A 240 5.13 18.44 0.94
CA PHE A 240 4.39 18.99 -0.19
C PHE A 240 3.38 20.02 0.25
N TYR A 241 2.91 20.80 -0.72
CA TYR A 241 1.83 21.76 -0.52
C TYR A 241 0.90 21.72 -1.73
N LYS A 242 -0.36 21.31 -1.52
CA LYS A 242 -1.41 21.43 -2.51
C LYS A 242 -2.03 22.82 -2.44
N PHE A 243 -1.92 23.55 -3.53
CA PHE A 243 -2.58 24.83 -3.71
C PHE A 243 -3.83 24.65 -4.58
N GLN A 244 -5.00 24.92 -4.02
CA GLN A 244 -6.27 24.88 -4.72
C GLN A 244 -6.48 26.19 -5.50
N VAL A 245 -6.32 26.13 -6.82
CA VAL A 245 -6.44 27.29 -7.70
C VAL A 245 -7.90 27.62 -8.00
N SER A 246 -8.72 26.57 -8.20
CA SER A 246 -10.16 26.66 -8.43
C SER A 246 -10.80 25.34 -7.98
N ASP A 247 -12.12 25.21 -8.06
CA ASP A 247 -12.85 24.00 -7.67
C ASP A 247 -12.36 22.74 -8.42
N ASN A 248 -11.82 22.90 -9.63
CA ASN A 248 -11.41 21.79 -10.50
C ASN A 248 -9.90 21.73 -10.77
N VAL A 249 -9.11 22.68 -10.26
CA VAL A 249 -7.68 22.79 -10.56
C VAL A 249 -6.88 22.98 -9.28
N SER A 250 -5.92 22.11 -9.07
CA SER A 250 -4.92 22.26 -8.01
C SER A 250 -3.50 22.04 -8.54
N ILE A 251 -2.51 22.63 -7.85
CA ILE A 251 -1.08 22.46 -8.13
C ILE A 251 -0.46 21.96 -6.83
N THR A 252 0.31 20.86 -6.92
CA THR A 252 0.90 20.21 -5.74
C THR A 252 2.42 20.12 -5.89
N PRO A 253 3.17 21.22 -5.65
CA PRO A 253 4.62 21.13 -5.53
C PRO A 253 5.02 20.35 -4.29
N GLY A 254 6.08 19.56 -4.40
CA GLY A 254 6.63 18.82 -3.29
C GLY A 254 8.05 18.37 -3.56
N LEU A 255 8.70 17.95 -2.49
CA LEU A 255 10.06 17.42 -2.51
C LEU A 255 10.14 16.24 -1.56
N PHE A 256 10.85 15.20 -1.95
CA PHE A 256 11.26 14.15 -1.01
C PHE A 256 12.77 13.88 -1.13
N MET A 257 13.32 13.41 -0.04
CA MET A 257 14.71 13.01 0.07
C MET A 257 14.78 11.63 0.76
N ILE A 258 15.61 10.76 0.23
CA ILE A 258 15.92 9.46 0.84
C ILE A 258 17.40 9.49 1.24
N MET A 259 17.66 9.48 2.54
CA MET A 259 19.00 9.31 3.09
C MET A 259 19.33 7.82 3.12
N ASN A 260 20.56 7.45 2.83
CA ASN A 260 21.03 6.06 2.76
C ASN A 260 20.14 5.18 1.86
N PRO A 261 19.94 5.52 0.57
CA PRO A 261 19.09 4.75 -0.32
C PRO A 261 19.52 3.27 -0.34
N GLU A 262 18.57 2.37 -0.59
CA GLU A 262 18.77 0.91 -0.52
C GLU A 262 19.22 0.43 0.88
N HIS A 263 18.99 1.19 1.94
CA HIS A 263 19.48 0.91 3.29
C HIS A 263 20.99 0.63 3.33
N ASN A 264 21.75 1.39 2.56
CA ASN A 264 23.18 1.23 2.45
C ASN A 264 23.90 2.43 3.11
N ASP A 265 24.82 2.16 4.03
CA ASP A 265 25.58 3.19 4.77
C ASP A 265 26.91 3.56 4.09
N SER A 266 27.23 2.98 2.91
CA SER A 266 28.49 3.19 2.20
C SER A 266 28.45 4.36 1.20
#